data_cdbd9f623e0045d4374513eb0cbcc491
#
_entry.id   cdbd9f623e0045d4374513eb0cbcc491
#
_cell.length_a   1.000
_cell.length_b   1.000
_cell.length_c   1.000
_cell.angle_alpha   90.00
_cell.angle_beta   90.00
_cell.angle_gamma   90.00
#
_symmetry.space_group_name_H-M   'P 1'
#
loop_
_entity.id
_entity.type
_entity.pdbx_description
1 polymer ?
#
loop_
_entity_poly.entity_id
_entity_poly.type
_entity_poly.pdbx_seq_one_letter_code
_entity_poly.pdbx_strand_id
1 'polypeptide(L)'
;TWIEDFVDEDTGEVVSIERNEVIIDRETVLEEEHIDEILESGVQNILLHKDEPNQSDYSIIYNTLQKDPSNSEKEAVLYIYRQLRNADPADDASAREVINNLFFSEKRYDLGDVGRYRINKKLNLTTDMEVRVLTKEDIIEIIKYLIELINSKADVDDIDHLSNRRVRTVGEQLSNQFAVGLARMSRTIRERMNVRDNEVFTPIDLINAKTISSVINSFFGTNALSQFMDQTNPLAEITHKRRMSALGPGGLSRERAGFEVRDVHYTHYGRLCPIETPEGPNIGLISSLCVFAKINDLGFIETPYRKVENGKVDLSENGLVYLTAEEEEEKIIAQGNAPLNDDGTFVRNKVKSRQDADFPVVEPSEVNLMDVSPQQIASIAASLIPFLEHDDANRALMGSNMMRQAVPLLRSEAPIVGTGIERQLVRDSRTQITAEGDGVVDYVDATTIRILYDRTEDEEFVSFEPA
;
A
#
# COMPACT_ATOMS: atom_id res chain seq x y z
N THR A 1 -45.03 -17.79 12.12
CA THR A 1 -44.57 -17.76 13.52
C THR A 1 -45.76 -17.63 14.41
N TRP A 2 -45.95 -18.52 15.39
CA TRP A 2 -46.95 -18.39 16.42
C TRP A 2 -46.34 -18.60 17.80
N ILE A 3 -46.97 -18.03 18.80
CA ILE A 3 -46.52 -18.17 20.18
C ILE A 3 -47.39 -19.24 20.85
N GLU A 4 -46.76 -20.26 21.37
CA GLU A 4 -47.43 -21.31 22.14
C GLU A 4 -47.04 -21.19 23.60
N ASP A 5 -48.03 -20.92 24.44
CA ASP A 5 -47.83 -20.72 25.89
C ASP A 5 -47.92 -22.08 26.59
N PHE A 6 -46.80 -22.49 27.18
CA PHE A 6 -46.74 -23.65 28.07
C PHE A 6 -46.71 -23.22 29.51
N VAL A 7 -47.53 -23.83 30.31
CA VAL A 7 -47.48 -23.68 31.77
C VAL A 7 -46.57 -24.76 32.32
N ASP A 8 -45.46 -24.39 32.88
CA ASP A 8 -44.57 -25.33 33.57
C ASP A 8 -45.28 -25.88 34.80
N GLU A 9 -45.50 -27.20 34.84
CA GLU A 9 -46.26 -27.86 35.90
C GLU A 9 -45.58 -27.82 37.27
N ASP A 10 -44.22 -27.62 37.29
CA ASP A 10 -43.44 -27.57 38.52
C ASP A 10 -43.31 -26.18 39.13
N THR A 11 -43.27 -25.15 38.30
CA THR A 11 -43.02 -23.74 38.74
C THR A 11 -44.31 -22.87 38.64
N GLY A 12 -45.25 -23.24 37.81
CA GLY A 12 -46.44 -22.47 37.53
C GLY A 12 -46.22 -21.24 36.68
N GLU A 13 -45.05 -21.06 36.13
CA GLU A 13 -44.70 -19.98 35.21
C GLU A 13 -45.17 -20.29 33.81
N VAL A 14 -45.71 -19.25 33.13
CA VAL A 14 -46.07 -19.38 31.68
C VAL A 14 -44.82 -19.06 30.87
N VAL A 15 -44.31 -20.09 30.18
CA VAL A 15 -43.20 -19.95 29.23
C VAL A 15 -43.79 -19.86 27.85
N SER A 16 -43.67 -18.71 27.22
CA SER A 16 -44.08 -18.52 25.80
C SER A 16 -42.98 -18.95 24.86
N ILE A 17 -43.22 -19.99 24.07
CA ILE A 17 -42.25 -20.48 23.08
C ILE A 17 -42.71 -20.01 21.71
N GLU A 18 -41.83 -19.32 21.01
CA GLU A 18 -42.02 -18.89 19.64
C GLU A 18 -41.72 -20.05 18.72
N ARG A 19 -42.71 -20.57 17.98
CA ARG A 19 -42.57 -21.63 16.99
C ARG A 19 -42.65 -21.06 15.59
N ASN A 20 -41.72 -21.51 14.74
CA ASN A 20 -41.70 -21.18 13.32
C ASN A 20 -42.06 -22.42 12.52
N GLU A 21 -43.08 -22.34 11.68
CA GLU A 21 -43.40 -23.33 10.70
C GLU A 21 -42.94 -22.83 9.32
N VAL A 22 -42.17 -23.64 8.62
CA VAL A 22 -41.76 -23.36 7.25
C VAL A 22 -42.89 -23.89 6.34
N ILE A 23 -43.60 -22.97 5.69
CA ILE A 23 -44.72 -23.31 4.78
C ILE A 23 -44.15 -23.69 3.43
N ILE A 24 -43.22 -22.90 2.91
CA ILE A 24 -42.51 -23.15 1.65
C ILE A 24 -41.02 -22.98 1.92
N ASP A 25 -40.22 -23.92 1.51
CA ASP A 25 -38.76 -23.85 1.65
C ASP A 25 -38.19 -22.72 0.82
N ARG A 26 -37.08 -22.18 1.32
CA ARG A 26 -36.29 -21.16 0.66
C ARG A 26 -35.81 -21.66 -0.72
N GLU A 27 -35.79 -20.78 -1.72
CA GLU A 27 -35.33 -21.10 -3.08
C GLU A 27 -36.21 -22.16 -3.83
N THR A 28 -37.46 -22.31 -3.43
CA THR A 28 -38.42 -23.17 -4.13
C THR A 28 -38.99 -22.41 -5.34
N VAL A 29 -39.07 -23.06 -6.49
CA VAL A 29 -39.77 -22.53 -7.65
C VAL A 29 -41.27 -22.50 -7.33
N LEU A 30 -41.88 -21.30 -7.38
CA LEU A 30 -43.29 -21.15 -7.08
C LEU A 30 -44.13 -21.67 -8.23
N GLU A 31 -45.01 -22.60 -7.93
CA GLU A 31 -46.02 -23.17 -8.82
C GLU A 31 -47.41 -22.66 -8.41
N GLU A 32 -48.43 -22.89 -9.27
CA GLU A 32 -49.80 -22.43 -8.98
C GLU A 32 -50.37 -23.00 -7.68
N GLU A 33 -49.93 -24.18 -7.27
CA GLU A 33 -50.33 -24.82 -6.03
C GLU A 33 -49.85 -24.08 -4.77
N HIS A 34 -48.68 -23.47 -4.82
CA HIS A 34 -48.13 -22.72 -3.70
C HIS A 34 -48.84 -21.37 -3.46
N ILE A 35 -49.59 -20.86 -4.44
CA ILE A 35 -50.30 -19.59 -4.31
C ILE A 35 -51.37 -19.66 -3.21
N ASP A 36 -52.09 -20.75 -3.15
CA ASP A 36 -53.16 -20.95 -2.16
C ASP A 36 -52.56 -21.03 -0.75
N GLU A 37 -51.43 -21.73 -0.56
CA GLU A 37 -50.72 -21.85 0.71
C GLU A 37 -50.17 -20.50 1.17
N ILE A 38 -49.64 -19.67 0.27
CA ILE A 38 -49.14 -18.33 0.56
C ILE A 38 -50.30 -17.40 0.99
N LEU A 39 -51.44 -17.48 0.30
CA LEU A 39 -52.62 -16.68 0.63
C LEU A 39 -53.21 -17.05 1.98
N GLU A 40 -53.26 -18.35 2.30
CA GLU A 40 -53.77 -18.86 3.59
C GLU A 40 -52.81 -18.46 4.76
N SER A 41 -51.52 -18.33 4.51
CA SER A 41 -50.54 -17.93 5.53
C SER A 41 -50.63 -16.47 5.97
N GLY A 42 -51.38 -15.61 5.23
CA GLY A 42 -51.55 -14.20 5.54
C GLY A 42 -50.31 -13.33 5.31
N VAL A 43 -49.31 -13.83 4.63
CA VAL A 43 -48.06 -13.07 4.31
C VAL A 43 -48.39 -12.02 3.24
N GLN A 44 -48.09 -10.76 3.53
CA GLN A 44 -48.36 -9.61 2.66
C GLN A 44 -47.29 -9.37 1.59
N ASN A 45 -46.06 -9.74 1.85
CA ASN A 45 -44.93 -9.52 0.97
C ASN A 45 -44.02 -10.75 0.92
N ILE A 46 -43.68 -11.19 -0.28
CA ILE A 46 -42.68 -12.23 -0.53
C ILE A 46 -41.53 -11.66 -1.36
N LEU A 47 -40.32 -12.11 -1.08
CA LEU A 47 -39.13 -11.76 -1.84
C LEU A 47 -38.98 -12.77 -2.98
N LEU A 48 -39.03 -12.27 -4.21
CA LEU A 48 -38.81 -13.07 -5.42
C LEU A 48 -37.52 -12.61 -6.11
N HIS A 49 -36.88 -13.54 -6.81
CA HIS A 49 -35.82 -13.15 -7.75
C HIS A 49 -36.43 -12.30 -8.88
N LYS A 50 -35.81 -11.14 -9.14
CA LYS A 50 -36.38 -10.12 -10.02
C LYS A 50 -36.33 -10.47 -11.51
N ASP A 51 -35.30 -11.18 -11.92
CA ASP A 51 -35.04 -11.61 -13.29
C ASP A 51 -34.56 -13.07 -13.27
N GLU A 52 -34.62 -13.77 -14.41
CA GLU A 52 -33.92 -15.05 -14.56
C GLU A 52 -32.43 -14.80 -14.38
N PRO A 53 -31.83 -15.17 -13.23
CA PRO A 53 -30.41 -14.92 -13.00
C PRO A 53 -29.61 -15.70 -14.03
N ASN A 54 -28.49 -15.10 -14.45
CA ASN A 54 -27.55 -15.81 -15.29
C ASN A 54 -27.30 -17.19 -14.65
N GLN A 55 -27.50 -18.26 -15.38
CA GLN A 55 -27.58 -19.62 -14.83
C GLN A 55 -26.38 -20.00 -13.94
N SER A 56 -25.20 -19.35 -14.17
CA SER A 56 -24.00 -19.53 -13.36
C SER A 56 -24.08 -18.79 -12.02
N ASP A 57 -24.60 -17.57 -12.01
CA ASP A 57 -24.70 -16.75 -10.78
C ASP A 57 -25.71 -17.36 -9.82
N TYR A 58 -26.85 -17.79 -10.38
CA TYR A 58 -27.91 -18.50 -9.64
C TYR A 58 -27.39 -19.77 -8.99
N SER A 59 -26.63 -20.60 -9.71
CA SER A 59 -26.13 -21.87 -9.19
C SER A 59 -25.18 -21.67 -7.99
N ILE A 60 -24.37 -20.61 -7.98
CA ILE A 60 -23.44 -20.29 -6.89
C ILE A 60 -24.23 -19.87 -5.65
N ILE A 61 -25.17 -18.94 -5.81
CA ILE A 61 -25.98 -18.42 -4.71
C ILE A 61 -26.85 -19.53 -4.15
N TYR A 62 -27.55 -20.30 -5.03
CA TYR A 62 -28.40 -21.40 -4.65
C TYR A 62 -27.64 -22.48 -3.87
N ASN A 63 -26.48 -22.90 -4.35
CA ASN A 63 -25.67 -23.91 -3.66
C ASN A 63 -25.15 -23.38 -2.30
N THR A 64 -24.89 -22.09 -2.18
CA THR A 64 -24.50 -21.48 -0.92
C THR A 64 -25.64 -21.47 0.09
N LEU A 65 -26.84 -21.10 -0.36
CA LEU A 65 -28.04 -21.08 0.47
C LEU A 65 -28.51 -22.50 0.88
N GLN A 66 -28.37 -23.48 0.01
CA GLN A 66 -28.66 -24.88 0.36
C GLN A 66 -27.71 -25.47 1.40
N LYS A 67 -26.44 -25.04 1.39
CA LYS A 67 -25.43 -25.48 2.37
C LYS A 67 -25.48 -24.71 3.69
N ASP A 68 -26.20 -23.59 3.74
CA ASP A 68 -26.36 -22.80 4.95
C ASP A 68 -27.36 -23.49 5.90
N PRO A 69 -26.91 -23.97 7.07
CA PRO A 69 -27.77 -24.63 8.05
C PRO A 69 -28.62 -23.64 8.85
N SER A 70 -28.45 -22.32 8.66
CA SER A 70 -29.14 -21.31 9.47
C SER A 70 -30.38 -20.75 8.74
N ASN A 71 -31.49 -20.73 9.44
CA ASN A 71 -32.77 -20.16 8.97
C ASN A 71 -33.12 -18.81 9.62
N SER A 72 -32.36 -18.42 10.65
CA SER A 72 -32.56 -17.14 11.36
C SER A 72 -31.24 -16.46 11.67
N GLU A 73 -31.30 -15.14 11.90
CA GLU A 73 -30.10 -14.36 12.29
C GLU A 73 -29.47 -14.92 13.58
N LYS A 74 -30.28 -15.35 14.55
CA LYS A 74 -29.78 -15.94 15.80
C LYS A 74 -29.00 -17.22 15.55
N GLU A 75 -29.54 -18.12 14.72
CA GLU A 75 -28.86 -19.36 14.36
C GLU A 75 -27.56 -19.09 13.59
N ALA A 76 -27.56 -18.13 12.67
CA ALA A 76 -26.38 -17.74 11.94
C ALA A 76 -25.26 -17.23 12.86
N VAL A 77 -25.61 -16.36 13.84
CA VAL A 77 -24.67 -15.85 14.85
C VAL A 77 -24.10 -16.97 15.69
N LEU A 78 -24.92 -17.90 16.15
CA LEU A 78 -24.47 -19.06 16.93
C LEU A 78 -23.56 -19.99 16.10
N TYR A 79 -23.92 -20.23 14.86
CA TYR A 79 -23.13 -21.06 13.94
C TYR A 79 -21.75 -20.42 13.67
N ILE A 80 -21.70 -19.13 13.36
CA ILE A 80 -20.44 -18.38 13.18
C ILE A 80 -19.60 -18.42 14.44
N TYR A 81 -20.20 -18.21 15.60
CA TYR A 81 -19.49 -18.26 16.88
C TYR A 81 -18.86 -19.64 17.14
N ARG A 82 -19.60 -20.74 16.90
CA ARG A 82 -19.10 -22.11 17.02
C ARG A 82 -17.90 -22.37 16.11
N GLN A 83 -17.97 -21.88 14.87
CA GLN A 83 -16.85 -22.03 13.93
C GLN A 83 -15.60 -21.24 14.38
N LEU A 84 -15.79 -20.06 14.96
CA LEU A 84 -14.67 -19.22 15.41
C LEU A 84 -14.04 -19.69 16.73
N ARG A 85 -14.84 -20.23 17.66
CA ARG A 85 -14.43 -20.52 19.03
C ARG A 85 -14.39 -22.01 19.38
N ASN A 86 -14.94 -22.88 18.53
CA ASN A 86 -15.15 -24.31 18.78
C ASN A 86 -15.88 -24.59 20.12
N ALA A 87 -16.76 -23.68 20.54
CA ALA A 87 -17.52 -23.76 21.80
C ALA A 87 -18.86 -23.06 21.61
N ASP A 88 -19.84 -23.43 22.45
CA ASP A 88 -21.12 -22.72 22.47
C ASP A 88 -20.99 -21.38 23.23
N PRO A 89 -21.64 -20.31 22.78
CA PRO A 89 -21.67 -19.04 23.49
C PRO A 89 -22.51 -19.14 24.78
N ALA A 90 -22.18 -18.29 25.74
CA ALA A 90 -22.96 -18.20 26.98
C ALA A 90 -24.35 -17.59 26.72
N ASP A 91 -24.42 -16.63 25.81
CA ASP A 91 -25.63 -15.93 25.39
C ASP A 91 -25.44 -15.35 23.97
N ASP A 92 -26.55 -14.94 23.32
CA ASP A 92 -26.56 -14.34 21.98
C ASP A 92 -25.79 -13.01 21.95
N ALA A 93 -25.80 -12.24 23.03
CA ALA A 93 -25.13 -10.96 23.11
C ALA A 93 -23.59 -11.13 23.04
N SER A 94 -23.06 -12.12 23.76
CA SER A 94 -21.63 -12.49 23.71
C SER A 94 -21.21 -12.96 22.33
N ALA A 95 -22.06 -13.73 21.64
CA ALA A 95 -21.78 -14.18 20.30
C ALA A 95 -21.72 -13.02 19.29
N ARG A 96 -22.70 -12.12 19.35
CA ARG A 96 -22.71 -10.90 18.51
C ARG A 96 -21.53 -9.99 18.80
N GLU A 97 -21.14 -9.84 20.06
CA GLU A 97 -19.98 -9.03 20.44
C GLU A 97 -18.69 -9.59 19.85
N VAL A 98 -18.49 -10.91 19.85
CA VAL A 98 -17.31 -11.54 19.27
C VAL A 98 -17.23 -11.29 17.75
N ILE A 99 -18.35 -11.43 17.03
CA ILE A 99 -18.42 -11.17 15.59
C ILE A 99 -18.19 -9.68 15.30
N ASN A 100 -18.84 -8.80 16.05
CA ASN A 100 -18.67 -7.37 15.89
C ASN A 100 -17.23 -6.92 16.15
N ASN A 101 -16.59 -7.47 17.19
CA ASN A 101 -15.20 -7.20 17.49
C ASN A 101 -14.21 -7.72 16.45
N LEU A 102 -14.60 -8.72 15.65
CA LEU A 102 -13.72 -9.31 14.64
C LEU A 102 -13.58 -8.43 13.40
N PHE A 103 -14.66 -7.78 12.94
CA PHE A 103 -14.71 -7.07 11.66
C PHE A 103 -15.14 -5.61 11.75
N PHE A 104 -15.96 -5.23 12.73
CA PHE A 104 -16.67 -3.95 12.77
C PHE A 104 -16.25 -3.06 13.93
N SER A 105 -15.34 -3.49 14.80
CA SER A 105 -14.89 -2.72 15.95
C SER A 105 -13.56 -2.03 15.71
N GLU A 106 -13.53 -0.72 15.78
CA GLU A 106 -12.31 0.10 15.66
C GLU A 106 -11.24 -0.25 16.69
N LYS A 107 -11.63 -0.85 17.83
CA LYS A 107 -10.67 -1.26 18.87
C LYS A 107 -9.88 -2.51 18.52
N ARG A 108 -10.36 -3.33 17.59
CA ARG A 108 -9.81 -4.65 17.29
C ARG A 108 -9.44 -4.85 15.84
N TYR A 109 -10.07 -4.12 14.95
CA TYR A 109 -9.89 -4.24 13.51
C TYR A 109 -9.51 -2.87 12.93
N ASP A 110 -8.46 -2.82 12.14
CA ASP A 110 -7.99 -1.62 11.46
C ASP A 110 -7.52 -1.99 10.06
N LEU A 111 -8.24 -1.52 9.05
CA LEU A 111 -7.85 -1.63 7.64
C LEU A 111 -6.64 -0.77 7.31
N GLY A 112 -6.44 0.30 8.08
CA GLY A 112 -5.54 1.38 7.70
C GLY A 112 -6.01 2.17 6.48
N ASP A 113 -5.36 3.28 6.21
CA ASP A 113 -5.72 4.17 5.10
C ASP A 113 -5.54 3.48 3.73
N VAL A 114 -4.46 2.69 3.61
CA VAL A 114 -4.15 1.93 2.39
C VAL A 114 -5.21 0.86 2.10
N GLY A 115 -5.65 0.13 3.13
CA GLY A 115 -6.68 -0.90 2.97
C GLY A 115 -8.01 -0.30 2.51
N ARG A 116 -8.45 0.81 3.13
CA ARG A 116 -9.67 1.52 2.72
C ARG A 116 -9.56 2.05 1.30
N TYR A 117 -8.43 2.70 0.96
CA TYR A 117 -8.18 3.18 -0.40
C TYR A 117 -8.31 2.06 -1.44
N ARG A 118 -7.67 0.90 -1.20
CA ARG A 118 -7.69 -0.23 -2.13
C ARG A 118 -9.06 -0.86 -2.30
N ILE A 119 -9.82 -1.03 -1.20
CA ILE A 119 -11.19 -1.57 -1.26
C ILE A 119 -12.09 -0.61 -2.04
N ASN A 120 -12.06 0.67 -1.71
CA ASN A 120 -12.88 1.67 -2.39
C ASN A 120 -12.59 1.71 -3.88
N LYS A 121 -11.32 1.71 -4.26
CA LYS A 121 -10.92 1.80 -5.67
C LYS A 121 -11.25 0.52 -6.44
N LYS A 122 -10.94 -0.65 -5.87
CA LYS A 122 -11.16 -1.95 -6.52
C LYS A 122 -12.64 -2.28 -6.72
N LEU A 123 -13.47 -1.92 -5.75
CA LEU A 123 -14.90 -2.22 -5.74
C LEU A 123 -15.76 -1.00 -6.15
N ASN A 124 -15.15 0.10 -6.58
CA ASN A 124 -15.82 1.35 -6.94
C ASN A 124 -16.75 1.89 -5.84
N LEU A 125 -16.31 1.78 -4.58
CA LEU A 125 -17.04 2.27 -3.42
C LEU A 125 -16.70 3.73 -3.12
N THR A 126 -17.67 4.45 -2.57
CA THR A 126 -17.54 5.86 -2.15
C THR A 126 -17.47 6.02 -0.63
N THR A 127 -17.11 4.96 0.08
CA THR A 127 -16.99 4.97 1.55
C THR A 127 -15.89 5.94 1.97
N ASP A 128 -16.15 6.71 3.04
CA ASP A 128 -15.20 7.68 3.57
C ASP A 128 -13.88 7.02 3.99
N MET A 129 -12.77 7.68 3.70
CA MET A 129 -11.42 7.22 4.05
C MET A 129 -11.17 7.14 5.56
N GLU A 130 -11.95 7.88 6.36
CA GLU A 130 -11.87 7.82 7.82
C GLU A 130 -12.43 6.51 8.40
N VAL A 131 -13.26 5.78 7.63
CA VAL A 131 -13.85 4.52 8.06
C VAL A 131 -12.82 3.40 7.93
N ARG A 132 -12.19 3.05 9.05
CA ARG A 132 -11.12 2.04 9.12
C ARG A 132 -11.58 0.61 9.42
N VAL A 133 -12.88 0.39 9.52
CA VAL A 133 -13.49 -0.93 9.74
C VAL A 133 -14.24 -1.38 8.50
N LEU A 134 -14.49 -2.68 8.38
CA LEU A 134 -15.34 -3.18 7.31
C LEU A 134 -16.79 -2.72 7.50
N THR A 135 -17.46 -2.43 6.39
CA THR A 135 -18.89 -2.15 6.35
C THR A 135 -19.65 -3.34 5.77
N LYS A 136 -20.96 -3.36 5.93
CA LYS A 136 -21.79 -4.41 5.30
C LYS A 136 -21.75 -4.31 3.77
N GLU A 137 -21.65 -3.08 3.26
CA GLU A 137 -21.52 -2.82 1.82
C GLU A 137 -20.21 -3.38 1.25
N ASP A 138 -19.10 -3.21 1.97
CA ASP A 138 -17.82 -3.80 1.59
C ASP A 138 -17.94 -5.33 1.40
N ILE A 139 -18.58 -6.01 2.34
CA ILE A 139 -18.74 -7.48 2.29
C ILE A 139 -19.59 -7.90 1.10
N ILE A 140 -20.69 -7.18 0.83
CA ILE A 140 -21.58 -7.48 -0.30
C ILE A 140 -20.83 -7.31 -1.62
N GLU A 141 -20.12 -6.21 -1.80
CA GLU A 141 -19.39 -5.95 -3.04
C GLU A 141 -18.17 -6.89 -3.21
N ILE A 142 -17.52 -7.32 -2.11
CA ILE A 142 -16.49 -8.36 -2.17
C ILE A 142 -17.08 -9.69 -2.69
N ILE A 143 -18.24 -10.09 -2.18
CA ILE A 143 -18.90 -11.34 -2.63
C ILE A 143 -19.31 -11.21 -4.09
N LYS A 144 -19.87 -10.09 -4.49
CA LYS A 144 -20.24 -9.80 -5.88
C LYS A 144 -19.02 -9.90 -6.81
N TYR A 145 -17.91 -9.26 -6.44
CA TYR A 145 -16.67 -9.33 -7.19
C TYR A 145 -16.12 -10.77 -7.29
N LEU A 146 -16.21 -11.57 -6.23
CA LEU A 146 -15.84 -12.99 -6.28
C LEU A 146 -16.70 -13.79 -7.26
N ILE A 147 -18.00 -13.51 -7.33
CA ILE A 147 -18.90 -14.15 -8.31
C ILE A 147 -18.54 -13.72 -9.74
N GLU A 148 -18.21 -12.46 -9.95
CA GLU A 148 -17.75 -11.94 -11.25
C GLU A 148 -16.45 -12.62 -11.71
N LEU A 149 -15.50 -12.85 -10.79
CA LEU A 149 -14.26 -13.60 -11.07
C LEU A 149 -14.55 -15.06 -11.48
N ILE A 150 -15.44 -15.74 -10.76
CA ILE A 150 -15.82 -17.13 -11.08
C ILE A 150 -16.45 -17.21 -12.48
N ASN A 151 -17.22 -16.21 -12.85
CA ASN A 151 -17.89 -16.12 -14.15
C ASN A 151 -17.02 -15.56 -15.27
N SER A 152 -15.74 -15.32 -15.02
CA SER A 152 -14.80 -14.72 -15.98
C SER A 152 -15.26 -13.36 -16.53
N LYS A 153 -16.00 -12.58 -15.72
CA LYS A 153 -16.40 -11.21 -16.03
C LYS A 153 -15.39 -10.19 -15.51
N ALA A 154 -14.50 -10.61 -14.63
CA ALA A 154 -13.40 -9.83 -14.10
C ALA A 154 -12.12 -10.67 -14.15
N ASP A 155 -10.97 -9.99 -14.22
CA ASP A 155 -9.67 -10.63 -14.23
C ASP A 155 -9.08 -10.75 -12.82
N VAL A 156 -8.25 -11.77 -12.63
CA VAL A 156 -7.52 -11.97 -11.38
C VAL A 156 -6.41 -10.93 -11.28
N ASP A 157 -6.24 -10.35 -10.08
CA ASP A 157 -5.20 -9.37 -9.82
C ASP A 157 -3.80 -9.96 -10.06
N ASP A 158 -2.98 -9.19 -10.76
CA ASP A 158 -1.55 -9.48 -10.85
C ASP A 158 -0.86 -9.07 -9.55
N ILE A 159 -0.28 -10.07 -8.86
CA ILE A 159 0.37 -9.89 -7.55
C ILE A 159 1.65 -9.06 -7.67
N ASP A 160 2.36 -9.16 -8.80
CA ASP A 160 3.63 -8.48 -9.02
C ASP A 160 3.49 -7.06 -9.57
N HIS A 161 2.29 -6.68 -9.96
CA HIS A 161 1.96 -5.32 -10.36
C HIS A 161 2.19 -4.33 -9.21
N LEU A 162 2.88 -3.20 -9.47
CA LEU A 162 3.20 -2.22 -8.42
C LEU A 162 1.99 -1.45 -7.87
N SER A 163 0.81 -1.62 -8.43
CA SER A 163 -0.44 -1.20 -7.80
C SER A 163 -0.83 -2.07 -6.60
N ASN A 164 -0.43 -3.34 -6.60
CA ASN A 164 -0.70 -4.31 -5.54
C ASN A 164 0.49 -4.49 -4.58
N ARG A 165 1.66 -4.00 -4.97
CA ARG A 165 2.92 -4.14 -4.25
C ARG A 165 3.41 -2.77 -3.83
N ARG A 166 3.33 -2.45 -2.54
CA ARG A 166 3.71 -1.15 -1.99
C ARG A 166 4.99 -1.23 -1.16
N VAL A 167 5.59 -0.09 -0.92
CA VAL A 167 6.78 0.06 -0.08
C VAL A 167 6.36 0.48 1.33
N ARG A 168 6.85 -0.23 2.34
CA ARG A 168 6.74 0.18 3.74
C ARG A 168 7.97 1.00 4.10
N THR A 169 7.79 2.29 4.23
CA THR A 169 8.88 3.22 4.57
C THR A 169 9.37 3.02 6.01
N VAL A 170 10.57 3.52 6.28
CA VAL A 170 11.13 3.51 7.66
C VAL A 170 10.21 4.26 8.63
N GLY A 171 9.64 5.39 8.19
CA GLY A 171 8.69 6.18 8.99
C GLY A 171 7.46 5.38 9.40
N GLU A 172 6.83 4.64 8.47
CA GLU A 172 5.69 3.77 8.76
C GLU A 172 6.07 2.66 9.75
N GLN A 173 7.22 2.02 9.55
CA GLN A 173 7.68 0.95 10.44
C GLN A 173 7.96 1.47 11.86
N LEU A 174 8.59 2.65 11.99
CA LEU A 174 8.82 3.30 13.27
C LEU A 174 7.53 3.73 13.95
N SER A 175 6.57 4.28 13.21
CA SER A 175 5.25 4.66 13.72
C SER A 175 4.55 3.45 14.34
N ASN A 176 4.56 2.30 13.66
CA ASN A 176 4.00 1.06 14.18
C ASN A 176 4.69 0.61 15.47
N GLN A 177 6.02 0.69 15.56
CA GLN A 177 6.74 0.34 16.79
C GLN A 177 6.45 1.33 17.93
N PHE A 178 6.34 2.61 17.61
CA PHE A 178 5.97 3.63 18.57
C PHE A 178 4.57 3.39 19.13
N ALA A 179 3.60 3.06 18.28
CA ALA A 179 2.25 2.69 18.70
C ALA A 179 2.24 1.46 19.64
N VAL A 180 3.07 0.44 19.34
CA VAL A 180 3.24 -0.73 20.25
C VAL A 180 3.82 -0.28 21.59
N GLY A 181 4.81 0.62 21.59
CA GLY A 181 5.39 1.21 22.80
C GLY A 181 4.36 1.95 23.65
N LEU A 182 3.52 2.79 23.02
CA LEU A 182 2.44 3.52 23.67
C LEU A 182 1.37 2.58 24.23
N ALA A 183 0.98 1.55 23.50
CA ALA A 183 0.01 0.56 23.97
C ALA A 183 0.51 -0.19 25.22
N ARG A 184 1.79 -0.58 25.24
CA ARG A 184 2.43 -1.20 26.43
C ARG A 184 2.46 -0.23 27.61
N MET A 185 2.83 1.02 27.35
CA MET A 185 2.85 2.06 28.41
C MET A 185 1.46 2.31 28.96
N SER A 186 0.44 2.45 28.12
CA SER A 186 -0.95 2.63 28.52
C SER A 186 -1.45 1.46 29.39
N ARG A 187 -1.11 0.23 29.02
CA ARG A 187 -1.42 -0.95 29.83
C ARG A 187 -0.78 -0.88 31.21
N THR A 188 0.53 -0.58 31.27
CA THR A 188 1.25 -0.47 32.55
C THR A 188 0.69 0.65 33.43
N ILE A 189 0.34 1.79 32.84
CA ILE A 189 -0.31 2.89 33.59
C ILE A 189 -1.64 2.42 34.20
N ARG A 190 -2.47 1.75 33.41
CA ARG A 190 -3.76 1.22 33.86
C ARG A 190 -3.61 0.19 34.97
N GLU A 191 -2.63 -0.72 34.84
CA GLU A 191 -2.30 -1.70 35.89
C GLU A 191 -1.84 -1.01 37.18
N ARG A 192 -0.98 0.02 37.10
CA ARG A 192 -0.52 0.78 38.27
C ARG A 192 -1.65 1.55 38.94
N MET A 193 -2.54 2.14 38.16
CA MET A 193 -3.72 2.84 38.70
C MET A 193 -4.67 1.88 39.45
N ASN A 194 -4.86 0.67 38.94
CA ASN A 194 -5.72 -0.33 39.58
C ASN A 194 -5.15 -0.92 40.86
N VAL A 195 -3.82 -0.99 41.00
CA VAL A 195 -3.16 -1.60 42.17
C VAL A 195 -3.07 -0.62 43.36
N ARG A 196 -3.03 0.67 43.10
CA ARG A 196 -2.84 1.70 44.12
C ARG A 196 -4.17 2.40 44.41
N ASP A 197 -4.95 1.85 45.33
CA ASP A 197 -6.12 2.52 45.90
C ASP A 197 -5.68 3.61 46.90
N ASN A 198 -6.18 4.85 46.70
CA ASN A 198 -6.12 5.98 47.64
C ASN A 198 -4.76 6.69 47.82
N GLU A 199 -3.77 6.54 46.95
CA GLU A 199 -2.58 7.39 46.99
C GLU A 199 -2.69 8.56 45.97
N VAL A 200 -2.19 9.72 46.35
CA VAL A 200 -2.03 10.85 45.42
C VAL A 200 -0.79 10.60 44.60
N PHE A 201 -0.95 10.25 43.31
CA PHE A 201 0.17 10.05 42.42
C PHE A 201 0.31 11.15 41.39
N THR A 202 1.52 11.39 41.00
CA THR A 202 1.86 12.32 39.91
C THR A 202 1.98 11.55 38.59
N PRO A 203 1.82 12.22 37.42
CA PRO A 203 2.04 11.59 36.12
C PRO A 203 3.41 10.91 35.98
N ILE A 204 4.45 11.46 36.67
CA ILE A 204 5.82 10.92 36.65
C ILE A 204 5.89 9.52 37.28
N ASP A 205 5.10 9.26 38.31
CA ASP A 205 5.06 7.95 39.00
C ASP A 205 4.39 6.87 38.15
N LEU A 206 3.49 7.27 37.26
CA LEU A 206 2.75 6.36 36.39
C LEU A 206 3.46 6.08 35.08
N ILE A 207 4.11 7.10 34.50
CA ILE A 207 4.74 7.02 33.17
C ILE A 207 6.14 6.46 33.27
N ASN A 208 6.42 5.43 32.45
CA ASN A 208 7.77 4.86 32.29
C ASN A 208 8.26 5.06 30.85
N ALA A 209 9.04 6.09 30.63
CA ALA A 209 9.62 6.39 29.30
C ALA A 209 10.52 5.27 28.75
N LYS A 210 11.12 4.46 29.63
CA LYS A 210 11.96 3.31 29.21
C LYS A 210 11.20 2.29 28.38
N THR A 211 9.89 2.20 28.53
CA THR A 211 9.05 1.29 27.73
C THR A 211 9.11 1.64 26.25
N ILE A 212 9.01 2.93 25.90
CA ILE A 212 9.10 3.37 24.50
C ILE A 212 10.54 3.24 23.99
N SER A 213 11.51 3.74 24.75
CA SER A 213 12.93 3.68 24.36
C SER A 213 13.40 2.25 24.12
N SER A 214 12.94 1.26 24.93
CA SER A 214 13.30 -0.14 24.75
C SER A 214 12.74 -0.73 23.45
N VAL A 215 11.52 -0.36 23.05
CA VAL A 215 10.90 -0.83 21.80
C VAL A 215 11.65 -0.28 20.59
N ILE A 216 11.97 1.01 20.61
CA ILE A 216 12.70 1.67 19.51
C ILE A 216 14.13 1.10 19.42
N ASN A 217 14.84 0.97 20.53
CA ASN A 217 16.17 0.38 20.54
C ASN A 217 16.17 -1.08 20.07
N SER A 218 15.15 -1.85 20.45
CA SER A 218 14.97 -3.22 19.96
C SER A 218 14.75 -3.25 18.44
N PHE A 219 13.94 -2.34 17.90
CA PHE A 219 13.74 -2.25 16.46
C PHE A 219 15.05 -2.02 15.71
N PHE A 220 15.82 -1.01 16.09
CA PHE A 220 17.11 -0.73 15.42
C PHE A 220 18.17 -1.82 15.67
N GLY A 221 18.11 -2.53 16.77
CA GLY A 221 19.09 -3.57 17.10
C GLY A 221 18.79 -4.96 16.53
N THR A 222 17.52 -5.30 16.28
CA THR A 222 17.11 -6.66 15.91
C THR A 222 16.37 -6.79 14.61
N ASN A 223 15.88 -5.69 14.02
CA ASN A 223 15.15 -5.75 12.75
C ASN A 223 16.13 -6.06 11.61
N ALA A 224 15.78 -7.03 10.77
CA ALA A 224 16.61 -7.43 9.62
C ALA A 224 16.83 -6.32 8.58
N LEU A 225 15.95 -5.32 8.52
CA LEU A 225 16.05 -4.17 7.62
C LEU A 225 16.89 -3.03 8.21
N SER A 226 17.15 -3.05 9.52
CA SER A 226 18.09 -2.14 10.17
C SER A 226 19.50 -2.71 10.02
N GLN A 227 20.27 -2.13 9.12
CA GLN A 227 21.60 -2.62 8.74
C GLN A 227 22.64 -1.55 9.01
N PHE A 228 23.89 -1.97 9.19
CA PHE A 228 25.02 -1.07 9.21
C PHE A 228 25.15 -0.40 7.84
N MET A 229 25.23 0.94 7.82
CA MET A 229 25.28 1.70 6.57
C MET A 229 26.58 1.42 5.81
N ASP A 230 26.46 1.13 4.53
CA ASP A 230 27.60 1.00 3.63
C ASP A 230 28.14 2.42 3.35
N GLN A 231 29.33 2.70 3.83
CA GLN A 231 30.01 4.01 3.75
C GLN A 231 31.37 3.94 3.03
N THR A 232 31.58 2.98 2.17
CA THR A 232 32.85 2.85 1.41
C THR A 232 33.10 4.08 0.55
N ASN A 233 32.05 4.61 -0.06
CA ASN A 233 32.06 5.86 -0.83
C ASN A 233 30.69 6.54 -0.78
N PRO A 234 30.55 7.82 -1.21
CA PRO A 234 29.27 8.51 -1.21
C PRO A 234 28.17 7.84 -2.01
N LEU A 235 28.50 7.17 -3.12
CA LEU A 235 27.55 6.43 -3.94
C LEU A 235 26.99 5.23 -3.15
N ALA A 236 27.82 4.52 -2.41
CA ALA A 236 27.41 3.38 -1.58
C ALA A 236 26.40 3.82 -0.52
N GLU A 237 26.59 4.98 0.12
CA GLU A 237 25.64 5.53 1.09
C GLU A 237 24.28 5.83 0.47
N ILE A 238 24.26 6.55 -0.66
CA ILE A 238 23.01 6.93 -1.34
C ILE A 238 22.26 5.69 -1.81
N THR A 239 22.94 4.76 -2.45
CA THR A 239 22.33 3.53 -2.96
C THR A 239 21.80 2.66 -1.83
N HIS A 240 22.47 2.60 -0.69
CA HIS A 240 21.98 1.88 0.49
C HIS A 240 20.69 2.49 1.05
N LYS A 241 20.61 3.82 1.12
CA LYS A 241 19.42 4.55 1.59
C LYS A 241 18.21 4.41 0.64
N ARG A 242 18.45 4.23 -0.66
CA ARG A 242 17.42 4.09 -1.70
C ARG A 242 17.10 2.63 -2.05
N ARG A 243 17.60 1.68 -1.28
CA ARG A 243 17.40 0.26 -1.49
C ARG A 243 16.06 -0.20 -0.92
N MET A 244 15.38 -1.07 -1.66
CA MET A 244 14.16 -1.74 -1.23
C MET A 244 14.41 -3.25 -1.15
N SER A 245 13.85 -3.87 -0.12
CA SER A 245 13.97 -5.31 0.12
C SER A 245 12.60 -5.96 0.18
N ALA A 246 12.42 -7.06 -0.54
CA ALA A 246 11.24 -7.91 -0.41
C ALA A 246 11.33 -8.84 0.81
N LEU A 247 12.49 -8.89 1.47
CA LEU A 247 12.79 -9.72 2.62
C LEU A 247 12.44 -8.99 3.93
N GLY A 248 12.38 -9.72 5.02
CA GLY A 248 12.22 -9.17 6.35
C GLY A 248 10.83 -9.41 6.95
N PRO A 249 10.51 -8.78 8.09
CA PRO A 249 9.25 -8.97 8.79
C PRO A 249 8.04 -8.57 7.92
N GLY A 250 7.14 -9.52 7.67
CA GLY A 250 5.99 -9.33 6.79
C GLY A 250 6.29 -9.44 5.29
N GLY A 251 7.54 -9.77 4.92
CA GLY A 251 7.97 -10.01 3.55
C GLY A 251 8.16 -11.49 3.22
N LEU A 252 8.85 -11.72 2.11
CA LEU A 252 9.14 -13.07 1.59
C LEU A 252 10.38 -13.68 2.28
N SER A 253 10.46 -15.00 2.28
CA SER A 253 11.71 -15.72 2.56
C SER A 253 12.40 -16.07 1.24
N ARG A 254 13.74 -16.11 1.25
CA ARG A 254 14.55 -16.43 0.05
C ARG A 254 14.15 -17.75 -0.61
N GLU A 255 13.83 -18.75 0.21
CA GLU A 255 13.49 -20.10 -0.23
C GLU A 255 12.09 -20.20 -0.86
N ARG A 256 11.17 -19.32 -0.43
CA ARG A 256 9.79 -19.29 -0.93
C ARG A 256 9.57 -18.34 -2.11
N ALA A 257 10.55 -17.50 -2.42
CA ALA A 257 10.48 -16.58 -3.53
C ALA A 257 10.75 -17.31 -4.85
N GLY A 258 9.72 -17.47 -5.67
CA GLY A 258 9.80 -18.03 -7.02
C GLY A 258 10.50 -17.10 -8.01
N PHE A 259 10.54 -17.49 -9.28
CA PHE A 259 11.10 -16.67 -10.36
C PHE A 259 10.24 -15.44 -10.64
N GLU A 260 8.93 -15.55 -10.60
CA GLU A 260 7.97 -14.49 -10.91
C GLU A 260 8.21 -13.22 -10.09
N VAL A 261 8.42 -13.37 -8.77
CA VAL A 261 8.70 -12.24 -7.86
C VAL A 261 10.06 -11.59 -8.11
N ARG A 262 11.00 -12.31 -8.74
CA ARG A 262 12.38 -11.87 -9.04
C ARG A 262 12.51 -11.22 -10.40
N ASP A 263 11.54 -11.45 -11.29
CA ASP A 263 11.54 -10.93 -12.64
C ASP A 263 11.21 -9.43 -12.67
N VAL A 264 11.54 -8.80 -13.78
CA VAL A 264 11.23 -7.40 -14.06
C VAL A 264 9.82 -7.33 -14.65
N HIS A 265 8.94 -6.65 -13.96
CA HIS A 265 7.58 -6.39 -14.41
C HIS A 265 7.52 -5.09 -15.22
N TYR A 266 6.58 -4.96 -16.19
CA TYR A 266 6.48 -3.72 -16.98
C TYR A 266 6.19 -2.47 -16.11
N THR A 267 5.49 -2.62 -14.98
CA THR A 267 5.22 -1.53 -14.03
C THR A 267 6.47 -1.03 -13.29
N HIS A 268 7.59 -1.75 -13.37
CA HIS A 268 8.87 -1.29 -12.83
C HIS A 268 9.45 -0.10 -13.57
N TYR A 269 8.99 0.18 -14.79
CA TYR A 269 9.47 1.31 -15.58
C TYR A 269 9.39 2.63 -14.80
N GLY A 270 10.53 3.32 -14.71
CA GLY A 270 10.64 4.58 -13.98
C GLY A 270 10.56 4.49 -12.46
N ARG A 271 10.30 3.32 -11.88
CA ARG A 271 10.11 3.07 -10.44
C ARG A 271 11.22 2.25 -9.83
N LEU A 272 11.44 1.07 -10.37
CA LEU A 272 12.49 0.14 -9.94
C LEU A 272 13.50 -0.06 -11.04
N CYS A 273 14.79 0.05 -10.71
CA CYS A 273 15.85 -0.18 -11.69
C CYS A 273 15.92 -1.66 -12.09
N PRO A 274 15.85 -2.00 -13.38
CA PRO A 274 15.93 -3.38 -13.82
C PRO A 274 17.34 -3.97 -13.74
N ILE A 275 18.36 -3.13 -13.58
CA ILE A 275 19.78 -3.50 -13.64
C ILE A 275 20.37 -3.66 -12.25
N GLU A 276 20.11 -2.72 -11.35
CA GLU A 276 20.74 -2.70 -10.02
C GLU A 276 20.04 -3.67 -9.05
N THR A 277 20.61 -4.87 -8.94
CA THR A 277 20.21 -5.91 -7.99
C THR A 277 21.46 -6.69 -7.55
N PRO A 278 21.49 -7.28 -6.35
CA PRO A 278 22.58 -8.16 -5.95
C PRO A 278 22.67 -9.40 -6.84
N GLU A 279 23.88 -9.95 -6.93
CA GLU A 279 24.11 -11.24 -7.53
C GLU A 279 23.88 -12.38 -6.50
N GLY A 280 23.44 -13.54 -6.97
CA GLY A 280 23.27 -14.72 -6.12
C GLY A 280 21.86 -14.87 -5.54
N PRO A 281 21.69 -15.41 -4.31
CA PRO A 281 20.38 -15.83 -3.77
C PRO A 281 19.35 -14.70 -3.60
N ASN A 282 19.81 -13.46 -3.53
CA ASN A 282 18.98 -12.27 -3.34
C ASN A 282 18.63 -11.55 -4.63
N ILE A 283 18.97 -12.11 -5.80
CA ILE A 283 18.67 -11.49 -7.09
C ILE A 283 17.18 -11.24 -7.23
N GLY A 284 16.79 -10.03 -7.67
CA GLY A 284 15.41 -9.61 -7.83
C GLY A 284 14.64 -9.34 -6.54
N LEU A 285 15.14 -9.79 -5.37
CA LEU A 285 14.49 -9.53 -4.08
C LEU A 285 14.94 -8.23 -3.41
N ILE A 286 16.08 -7.72 -3.82
CA ILE A 286 16.61 -6.43 -3.39
C ILE A 286 16.75 -5.57 -4.64
N SER A 287 16.06 -4.46 -4.65
CA SER A 287 15.97 -3.52 -5.78
C SER A 287 16.33 -2.11 -5.34
N SER A 288 16.62 -1.25 -6.29
CA SER A 288 16.88 0.17 -6.05
C SER A 288 15.85 1.04 -6.75
N LEU A 289 15.49 2.16 -6.13
CA LEU A 289 14.62 3.17 -6.75
C LEU A 289 15.30 3.82 -7.96
N CYS A 290 14.52 4.06 -9.01
CA CYS A 290 14.96 4.87 -10.14
C CYS A 290 15.24 6.32 -9.71
N VAL A 291 16.00 7.06 -10.52
CA VAL A 291 16.49 8.41 -10.19
C VAL A 291 15.35 9.36 -9.81
N PHE A 292 14.26 9.37 -10.59
CA PHE A 292 13.14 10.29 -10.41
C PHE A 292 11.98 9.70 -9.61
N ALA A 293 12.06 8.44 -9.21
CA ALA A 293 11.00 7.78 -8.46
C ALA A 293 10.82 8.37 -7.06
N LYS A 294 9.57 8.53 -6.66
CA LYS A 294 9.15 8.95 -5.31
C LYS A 294 8.17 7.92 -4.74
N ILE A 295 8.02 7.94 -3.42
CA ILE A 295 7.04 7.12 -2.71
C ILE A 295 5.98 8.07 -2.17
N ASN A 296 4.70 7.80 -2.45
CA ASN A 296 3.59 8.60 -1.95
C ASN A 296 3.25 8.25 -0.48
N ASP A 297 2.34 8.99 0.12
CA ASP A 297 1.93 8.81 1.52
C ASP A 297 1.32 7.43 1.79
N LEU A 298 0.72 6.80 0.77
CA LEU A 298 0.18 5.45 0.86
C LEU A 298 1.23 4.34 0.66
N GLY A 299 2.46 4.69 0.27
CA GLY A 299 3.55 3.75 0.05
C GLY A 299 3.67 3.23 -1.39
N PHE A 300 2.91 3.74 -2.35
CA PHE A 300 3.06 3.41 -3.76
C PHE A 300 4.17 4.22 -4.40
N ILE A 301 4.88 3.61 -5.35
CA ILE A 301 5.96 4.27 -6.06
C ILE A 301 5.40 5.04 -7.24
N GLU A 302 5.73 6.31 -7.31
CA GLU A 302 5.34 7.23 -8.37
C GLU A 302 6.53 7.61 -9.24
N THR A 303 6.25 7.85 -10.51
CA THR A 303 7.24 8.33 -11.47
C THR A 303 6.70 9.56 -12.20
N PRO A 304 7.55 10.55 -12.56
CA PRO A 304 7.09 11.76 -13.21
C PRO A 304 6.90 11.55 -14.71
N TYR A 305 5.85 12.17 -15.23
CA TYR A 305 5.54 12.27 -16.65
C TYR A 305 5.17 13.71 -17.03
N ARG A 306 5.38 14.06 -18.28
CA ARG A 306 4.88 15.31 -18.85
C ARG A 306 3.50 15.08 -19.47
N LYS A 307 2.56 15.97 -19.23
CA LYS A 307 1.24 15.90 -19.85
C LYS A 307 1.34 16.23 -21.33
N VAL A 308 0.57 15.53 -22.14
CA VAL A 308 0.41 15.78 -23.57
C VAL A 308 -1.07 16.02 -23.85
N GLU A 309 -1.39 17.18 -24.43
CA GLU A 309 -2.75 17.53 -24.83
C GLU A 309 -2.78 17.83 -26.34
N ASN A 310 -3.59 17.09 -27.06
CA ASN A 310 -3.75 17.25 -28.52
C ASN A 310 -2.40 17.24 -29.31
N GLY A 311 -1.48 16.36 -28.93
CA GLY A 311 -0.18 16.25 -29.57
C GLY A 311 0.83 17.35 -29.21
N LYS A 312 0.54 18.14 -28.18
CA LYS A 312 1.43 19.14 -27.62
C LYS A 312 1.84 18.77 -26.21
N VAL A 313 3.15 18.70 -25.97
CA VAL A 313 3.75 18.41 -24.65
C VAL A 313 3.81 19.70 -23.84
N ASP A 314 3.34 19.65 -22.61
CA ASP A 314 3.50 20.76 -21.66
C ASP A 314 4.93 20.73 -21.08
N LEU A 315 5.73 21.72 -21.47
CA LEU A 315 7.11 21.87 -21.02
C LEU A 315 7.26 22.71 -19.74
N SER A 316 6.16 23.25 -19.23
CA SER A 316 6.14 24.01 -17.96
C SER A 316 6.38 23.08 -16.74
N GLU A 317 6.76 23.65 -15.62
CA GLU A 317 6.87 22.92 -14.36
C GLU A 317 5.51 22.36 -13.90
N ASN A 318 4.41 23.03 -14.19
CA ASN A 318 3.06 22.59 -13.88
C ASN A 318 2.56 21.43 -14.76
N GLY A 319 3.21 21.20 -15.90
CA GLY A 319 2.94 20.07 -16.79
C GLY A 319 3.51 18.74 -16.28
N LEU A 320 4.29 18.76 -15.18
CA LEU A 320 4.87 17.57 -14.59
C LEU A 320 3.89 16.93 -13.61
N VAL A 321 3.58 15.66 -13.83
CA VAL A 321 2.66 14.87 -12.98
C VAL A 321 3.35 13.59 -12.52
N TYR A 322 3.26 13.31 -11.22
CA TYR A 322 3.69 12.03 -10.66
C TYR A 322 2.51 11.07 -10.67
N LEU A 323 2.70 9.89 -11.23
CA LEU A 323 1.66 8.87 -11.36
C LEU A 323 2.10 7.56 -10.75
N THR A 324 1.16 6.90 -10.07
CA THR A 324 1.28 5.51 -9.63
C THR A 324 1.17 4.55 -10.81
N ALA A 325 1.53 3.28 -10.62
CA ALA A 325 1.41 2.27 -11.68
C ALA A 325 -0.05 2.08 -12.15
N GLU A 326 -1.01 2.19 -11.24
CA GLU A 326 -2.43 2.07 -11.53
C GLU A 326 -3.00 3.24 -12.32
N GLU A 327 -2.52 4.47 -12.04
CA GLU A 327 -2.93 5.67 -12.78
C GLU A 327 -2.29 5.76 -14.16
N GLU A 328 -1.17 5.06 -14.36
CA GLU A 328 -0.46 4.95 -15.63
C GLU A 328 -1.12 3.94 -16.57
N GLU A 329 -1.80 2.94 -16.03
CA GLU A 329 -2.46 1.86 -16.77
C GLU A 329 -3.38 2.44 -17.86
N GLU A 330 -3.40 1.81 -19.01
CA GLU A 330 -4.15 2.22 -20.20
C GLU A 330 -3.67 3.53 -20.88
N LYS A 331 -2.73 4.27 -20.30
CA LYS A 331 -2.25 5.51 -20.92
C LYS A 331 -1.16 5.26 -21.96
N ILE A 332 -1.23 5.99 -23.04
CA ILE A 332 -0.23 5.95 -24.10
C ILE A 332 0.87 6.97 -23.79
N ILE A 333 2.09 6.49 -23.60
CA ILE A 333 3.23 7.26 -23.11
C ILE A 333 4.30 7.34 -24.19
N ALA A 334 4.62 8.55 -24.64
CA ALA A 334 5.70 8.77 -25.61
C ALA A 334 7.08 8.66 -24.96
N GLN A 335 8.07 8.22 -25.73
CA GLN A 335 9.46 8.12 -25.26
C GLN A 335 10.05 9.52 -25.04
N GLY A 336 10.90 9.67 -24.01
CA GLY A 336 11.54 10.94 -23.64
C GLY A 336 12.52 11.52 -24.67
N ASN A 337 12.95 10.70 -25.65
CA ASN A 337 13.81 11.13 -26.75
C ASN A 337 13.06 11.46 -28.05
N ALA A 338 11.73 11.48 -28.01
CA ALA A 338 10.94 11.86 -29.17
C ALA A 338 11.24 13.32 -29.56
N PRO A 339 11.54 13.61 -30.84
CA PRO A 339 11.87 14.96 -31.26
C PRO A 339 10.63 15.88 -31.17
N LEU A 340 10.81 17.00 -30.48
CA LEU A 340 9.80 18.04 -30.31
C LEU A 340 10.22 19.31 -31.06
N ASN A 341 9.24 20.07 -31.53
CA ASN A 341 9.43 21.45 -31.99
C ASN A 341 9.55 22.39 -30.78
N ASP A 342 9.99 23.62 -31.00
CA ASP A 342 10.10 24.65 -29.97
C ASP A 342 8.74 24.95 -29.28
N ASP A 343 7.63 24.72 -29.98
CA ASP A 343 6.27 24.87 -29.48
C ASP A 343 5.80 23.69 -28.58
N GLY A 344 6.62 22.64 -28.41
CA GLY A 344 6.26 21.43 -27.68
C GLY A 344 5.46 20.40 -28.50
N THR A 345 5.25 20.61 -29.80
CA THR A 345 4.55 19.65 -30.66
C THR A 345 5.53 18.57 -31.20
N PHE A 346 5.04 17.35 -31.44
CA PHE A 346 5.87 16.31 -32.04
C PHE A 346 6.23 16.63 -33.49
N VAL A 347 7.50 16.44 -33.85
CA VAL A 347 7.99 16.66 -35.21
C VAL A 347 7.48 15.60 -36.19
N ARG A 348 7.26 14.37 -35.72
CA ARG A 348 6.86 13.23 -36.54
C ARG A 348 5.37 12.97 -36.44
N ASN A 349 4.74 12.57 -37.54
CA ASN A 349 3.33 12.17 -37.60
C ASN A 349 3.06 10.82 -36.93
N LYS A 350 4.10 10.05 -36.58
CA LYS A 350 4.00 8.81 -35.81
C LYS A 350 5.03 8.81 -34.70
N VAL A 351 4.56 8.57 -33.49
CA VAL A 351 5.35 8.58 -32.27
C VAL A 351 5.46 7.16 -31.75
N LYS A 352 6.70 6.75 -31.41
CA LYS A 352 6.92 5.50 -30.67
C LYS A 352 6.46 5.71 -29.24
N SER A 353 5.56 4.87 -28.79
CA SER A 353 4.94 4.97 -27.48
C SER A 353 5.00 3.64 -26.74
N ARG A 354 4.66 3.66 -25.51
CA ARG A 354 4.49 2.53 -24.60
C ARG A 354 3.08 2.56 -24.05
N GLN A 355 2.43 1.42 -24.02
CA GLN A 355 1.15 1.21 -23.36
C GLN A 355 1.21 -0.14 -22.66
N ASP A 356 1.19 -0.16 -21.35
CA ASP A 356 1.38 -1.34 -20.51
C ASP A 356 2.62 -2.15 -20.91
N ALA A 357 2.46 -3.37 -21.38
CA ALA A 357 3.55 -4.22 -21.85
C ALA A 357 3.86 -4.05 -23.36
N ASP A 358 3.04 -3.30 -24.11
CA ASP A 358 3.16 -3.15 -25.56
C ASP A 358 3.85 -1.84 -25.97
N PHE A 359 4.39 -1.84 -27.19
CA PHE A 359 5.11 -0.69 -27.77
C PHE A 359 4.46 -0.24 -29.10
N PRO A 360 3.24 0.35 -29.03
CA PRO A 360 2.56 0.81 -30.23
C PRO A 360 3.24 2.04 -30.84
N VAL A 361 3.03 2.22 -32.16
CA VAL A 361 3.39 3.45 -32.87
C VAL A 361 2.10 4.17 -33.25
N VAL A 362 1.84 5.27 -32.56
CA VAL A 362 0.56 5.99 -32.58
C VAL A 362 0.67 7.38 -33.19
N GLU A 363 -0.46 8.01 -33.44
CA GLU A 363 -0.50 9.43 -33.85
C GLU A 363 -0.27 10.33 -32.63
N PRO A 364 0.30 11.54 -32.80
CA PRO A 364 0.53 12.49 -31.71
C PRO A 364 -0.71 12.85 -30.91
N SER A 365 -1.90 12.81 -31.52
CA SER A 365 -3.18 13.11 -30.88
C SER A 365 -3.64 12.04 -29.86
N GLU A 366 -3.15 10.81 -30.00
CA GLU A 366 -3.49 9.70 -29.12
C GLU A 366 -2.58 9.63 -27.89
N VAL A 367 -1.44 10.33 -27.91
CA VAL A 367 -0.48 10.33 -26.81
C VAL A 367 -1.03 11.13 -25.63
N ASN A 368 -1.06 10.49 -24.45
CA ASN A 368 -1.54 11.10 -23.21
C ASN A 368 -0.40 11.71 -22.38
N LEU A 369 0.76 11.05 -22.37
CA LEU A 369 1.89 11.39 -21.53
C LEU A 369 3.20 11.24 -22.30
N MET A 370 4.26 11.87 -21.79
CA MET A 370 5.61 11.72 -22.29
C MET A 370 6.59 11.50 -21.15
N ASP A 371 7.56 10.62 -21.31
CA ASP A 371 8.66 10.42 -20.37
C ASP A 371 9.47 11.73 -20.21
N VAL A 372 9.93 12.00 -19.01
CA VAL A 372 10.73 13.20 -18.71
C VAL A 372 12.13 13.09 -19.31
N SER A 373 12.75 11.92 -19.18
CA SER A 373 14.11 11.64 -19.65
C SER A 373 14.32 10.14 -19.91
N PRO A 374 15.18 9.75 -20.83
CA PRO A 374 15.61 8.35 -20.98
C PRO A 374 16.28 7.75 -19.73
N GLN A 375 16.88 8.59 -18.88
CA GLN A 375 17.51 8.16 -17.61
C GLN A 375 16.49 7.70 -16.56
N GLN A 376 15.22 7.94 -16.80
CA GLN A 376 14.13 7.60 -15.87
C GLN A 376 14.10 6.12 -15.49
N ILE A 377 14.53 5.22 -16.35
CA ILE A 377 14.53 3.77 -16.11
C ILE A 377 15.63 3.30 -15.18
N ALA A 378 16.68 4.10 -15.00
CA ALA A 378 17.88 3.69 -14.31
C ALA A 378 17.91 4.19 -12.87
N SER A 379 18.56 3.44 -11.97
CA SER A 379 18.95 3.90 -10.64
C SER A 379 20.13 4.88 -10.71
N ILE A 380 20.49 5.47 -9.59
CA ILE A 380 21.62 6.39 -9.49
C ILE A 380 22.91 5.70 -9.92
N ALA A 381 23.19 4.50 -9.43
CA ALA A 381 24.40 3.77 -9.80
C ALA A 381 24.42 3.40 -11.28
N ALA A 382 23.31 2.92 -11.84
CA ALA A 382 23.21 2.62 -13.27
C ALA A 382 23.34 3.88 -14.14
N SER A 383 22.85 5.02 -13.69
CA SER A 383 22.93 6.31 -14.41
C SER A 383 24.37 6.86 -14.51
N LEU A 384 25.28 6.37 -13.69
CA LEU A 384 26.72 6.74 -13.75
C LEU A 384 27.51 5.95 -14.77
N ILE A 385 26.95 4.91 -15.37
CA ILE A 385 27.63 4.09 -16.38
C ILE A 385 27.57 4.82 -17.72
N PRO A 386 28.69 5.29 -18.28
CA PRO A 386 28.70 5.91 -19.58
C PRO A 386 28.40 4.86 -20.67
N PHE A 387 27.64 5.26 -21.70
CA PHE A 387 27.23 4.38 -22.81
C PHE A 387 26.50 3.10 -22.37
N LEU A 388 25.69 3.21 -21.33
CA LEU A 388 24.92 2.09 -20.77
C LEU A 388 24.10 1.33 -21.82
N GLU A 389 23.58 2.04 -22.80
CA GLU A 389 22.78 1.47 -23.89
C GLU A 389 23.53 0.48 -24.79
N HIS A 390 24.85 0.50 -24.77
CA HIS A 390 25.70 -0.40 -25.52
C HIS A 390 26.16 -1.63 -24.73
N ASP A 391 25.92 -1.63 -23.43
CA ASP A 391 26.34 -2.73 -22.56
C ASP A 391 25.22 -3.78 -22.39
N ASP A 392 25.63 -5.03 -22.26
CA ASP A 392 24.73 -6.10 -21.85
C ASP A 392 24.25 -5.89 -20.41
N ALA A 393 22.98 -6.19 -20.14
CA ALA A 393 22.35 -5.99 -18.83
C ALA A 393 23.13 -6.69 -17.70
N ASN A 394 23.64 -7.89 -17.93
CA ASN A 394 24.43 -8.62 -16.93
C ASN A 394 25.73 -7.89 -16.57
N ARG A 395 26.39 -7.27 -17.56
CA ARG A 395 27.61 -6.51 -17.30
C ARG A 395 27.34 -5.17 -16.66
N ALA A 396 26.25 -4.52 -17.01
CA ALA A 396 25.78 -3.31 -16.33
C ALA A 396 25.44 -3.57 -14.86
N LEU A 397 24.81 -4.70 -14.53
CA LEU A 397 24.54 -5.15 -13.16
C LEU A 397 25.86 -5.30 -12.37
N MET A 398 26.83 -6.02 -12.93
CA MET A 398 28.14 -6.19 -12.29
C MET A 398 28.85 -4.84 -12.10
N GLY A 399 28.83 -3.98 -13.10
CA GLY A 399 29.44 -2.63 -13.06
C GLY A 399 28.81 -1.74 -11.97
N SER A 400 27.49 -1.72 -11.86
CA SER A 400 26.80 -0.95 -10.83
C SER A 400 27.14 -1.44 -9.42
N ASN A 401 27.22 -2.77 -9.24
CA ASN A 401 27.65 -3.36 -7.97
C ASN A 401 29.11 -3.04 -7.61
N MET A 402 30.02 -3.06 -8.62
CA MET A 402 31.43 -2.74 -8.41
C MET A 402 31.68 -1.28 -8.08
N MET A 403 30.96 -0.33 -8.65
CA MET A 403 31.12 1.10 -8.34
C MET A 403 30.87 1.39 -6.85
N ARG A 404 29.99 0.66 -6.19
CA ARG A 404 29.74 0.80 -4.75
C ARG A 404 30.89 0.32 -3.87
N GLN A 405 31.79 -0.52 -4.40
CA GLN A 405 32.92 -1.09 -3.67
C GLN A 405 34.21 -0.26 -3.85
N ALA A 406 34.19 0.77 -4.69
CA ALA A 406 35.33 1.59 -4.99
C ALA A 406 35.79 2.40 -3.78
N VAL A 407 37.07 2.32 -3.45
CA VAL A 407 37.67 3.10 -2.35
C VAL A 407 38.05 4.50 -2.86
N PRO A 408 37.71 5.60 -2.16
CA PRO A 408 38.11 6.93 -2.53
C PRO A 408 39.63 7.08 -2.59
N LEU A 409 40.12 7.72 -3.65
CA LEU A 409 41.54 7.98 -3.84
C LEU A 409 42.01 9.17 -3.01
N LEU A 410 43.29 9.22 -2.64
CA LEU A 410 43.90 10.36 -1.95
C LEU A 410 43.79 11.67 -2.75
N ARG A 411 43.88 11.57 -4.06
CA ARG A 411 43.59 12.66 -4.99
C ARG A 411 42.46 12.20 -5.89
N SER A 412 41.28 12.77 -5.71
CA SER A 412 40.12 12.50 -6.56
C SER A 412 40.27 13.30 -7.85
N GLU A 413 39.97 12.66 -8.97
CA GLU A 413 39.95 13.27 -10.29
C GLU A 413 38.54 13.16 -10.89
N ALA A 414 38.15 14.17 -11.68
CA ALA A 414 36.90 14.10 -12.42
C ALA A 414 37.02 13.08 -13.54
N PRO A 415 35.95 12.28 -13.84
CA PRO A 415 35.99 11.34 -14.95
C PRO A 415 36.13 12.09 -16.28
N ILE A 416 36.95 11.55 -17.20
CA ILE A 416 37.13 12.12 -18.53
C ILE A 416 35.82 12.02 -19.32
N VAL A 417 35.14 10.88 -19.20
CA VAL A 417 33.83 10.63 -19.78
C VAL A 417 32.82 10.44 -18.65
N GLY A 418 31.85 11.30 -18.60
CA GLY A 418 30.78 11.27 -17.56
C GLY A 418 29.41 11.32 -18.20
N THR A 419 28.38 11.10 -17.38
CA THR A 419 26.98 11.09 -17.78
C THR A 419 26.25 12.40 -17.48
N GLY A 420 26.87 13.30 -16.72
CA GLY A 420 26.30 14.58 -16.30
C GLY A 420 25.56 14.55 -14.96
N ILE A 421 25.27 13.38 -14.42
CA ILE A 421 24.57 13.24 -13.11
C ILE A 421 25.55 13.37 -11.92
N GLU A 422 26.85 13.26 -12.15
CA GLU A 422 27.86 13.19 -11.12
C GLU A 422 27.83 14.41 -10.19
N ARG A 423 27.72 15.60 -10.78
CA ARG A 423 27.67 16.86 -10.02
C ARG A 423 26.46 16.93 -9.10
N GLN A 424 25.29 16.55 -9.62
CA GLN A 424 24.04 16.54 -8.86
C GLN A 424 24.13 15.51 -7.72
N LEU A 425 24.71 14.34 -8.00
CA LEU A 425 24.87 13.27 -7.02
C LEU A 425 25.76 13.68 -5.86
N VAL A 426 26.91 14.33 -6.15
CA VAL A 426 27.82 14.83 -5.09
C VAL A 426 27.13 15.88 -4.22
N ARG A 427 26.34 16.76 -4.83
CA ARG A 427 25.57 17.77 -4.11
C ARG A 427 24.52 17.13 -3.21
N ASP A 428 23.74 16.20 -3.73
CA ASP A 428 22.63 15.56 -3.02
C ASP A 428 23.10 14.53 -1.97
N SER A 429 24.33 14.00 -2.12
CA SER A 429 24.94 13.11 -1.11
C SER A 429 25.22 13.80 0.23
N ARG A 430 25.25 15.13 0.24
CA ARG A 430 25.63 15.96 1.40
C ARG A 430 27.01 15.62 1.97
N THR A 431 27.86 14.94 1.21
CA THR A 431 29.26 14.72 1.56
C THR A 431 30.04 16.04 1.54
N GLN A 432 29.65 16.93 0.64
CA GLN A 432 30.15 18.29 0.58
C GLN A 432 29.20 19.21 1.34
N ILE A 433 29.76 19.98 2.29
CA ILE A 433 29.01 21.01 3.01
C ILE A 433 28.87 22.22 2.08
N THR A 434 27.65 22.57 1.74
CA THR A 434 27.30 23.73 0.90
C THR A 434 26.54 24.76 1.74
N ALA A 435 26.70 26.05 1.40
CA ALA A 435 25.87 27.08 2.00
C ALA A 435 24.38 26.83 1.68
N GLU A 436 23.53 27.04 2.66
CA GLU A 436 22.07 26.76 2.55
C GLU A 436 21.30 27.92 1.91
N GLY A 437 21.87 29.13 1.94
CA GLY A 437 21.30 30.35 1.38
C GLY A 437 22.37 31.39 1.03
N ASP A 438 21.90 32.53 0.58
CA ASP A 438 22.76 33.70 0.34
C ASP A 438 23.20 34.33 1.67
N GLY A 439 24.43 34.81 1.73
CA GLY A 439 24.95 35.39 2.97
C GLY A 439 26.42 35.77 2.85
N VAL A 440 27.00 36.24 3.97
CA VAL A 440 28.38 36.69 4.07
C VAL A 440 29.14 35.84 5.06
N VAL A 441 30.37 35.43 4.71
CA VAL A 441 31.27 34.71 5.62
C VAL A 441 31.84 35.69 6.63
N ASP A 442 31.49 35.53 7.90
CA ASP A 442 31.91 36.38 9.02
C ASP A 442 33.28 35.95 9.59
N TYR A 443 33.47 34.63 9.71
CA TYR A 443 34.70 34.09 10.34
C TYR A 443 35.11 32.76 9.70
N VAL A 444 36.41 32.56 9.52
CA VAL A 444 36.99 31.30 9.00
C VAL A 444 38.25 30.95 9.76
N ASP A 445 38.34 29.74 10.25
CA ASP A 445 39.56 29.12 10.75
C ASP A 445 39.71 27.68 10.22
N ALA A 446 40.72 26.94 10.72
CA ALA A 446 41.00 25.59 10.24
C ALA A 446 39.87 24.58 10.52
N THR A 447 38.98 24.85 11.44
CA THR A 447 37.93 23.92 11.90
C THR A 447 36.53 24.50 11.78
N THR A 448 36.38 25.81 11.67
CA THR A 448 35.10 26.50 11.78
C THR A 448 34.94 27.54 10.67
N ILE A 449 33.79 27.48 10.00
CA ILE A 449 33.32 28.53 9.07
C ILE A 449 32.03 29.09 9.66
N ARG A 450 31.96 30.40 9.88
CA ARG A 450 30.77 31.10 10.34
C ARG A 450 30.20 31.92 9.19
N ILE A 451 28.95 31.68 8.87
CA ILE A 451 28.23 32.34 7.78
C ILE A 451 27.03 33.08 8.37
N LEU A 452 26.90 34.35 8.03
CA LEU A 452 25.73 35.15 8.33
C LEU A 452 24.80 35.09 7.12
N TYR A 453 23.64 34.43 7.27
CA TYR A 453 22.66 34.27 6.18
C TYR A 453 21.70 35.45 6.14
N ASP A 454 21.33 35.86 4.92
CA ASP A 454 20.23 36.80 4.66
C ASP A 454 18.92 36.02 4.69
N ARG A 455 18.26 35.96 5.86
CA ARG A 455 16.99 35.21 6.02
C ARG A 455 15.80 36.11 5.69
N THR A 456 14.76 35.49 5.10
CA THR A 456 13.45 36.13 4.94
C THR A 456 12.66 36.06 6.25
N GLU A 457 11.64 36.91 6.40
CA GLU A 457 10.78 36.90 7.61
C GLU A 457 10.10 35.54 7.84
N ASP A 458 9.73 34.83 6.78
CA ASP A 458 9.14 33.49 6.86
C ASP A 458 10.15 32.44 7.36
N GLU A 459 11.39 32.53 6.93
CA GLU A 459 12.47 31.63 7.37
C GLU A 459 12.86 31.91 8.83
N GLU A 460 12.84 33.15 9.28
CA GLU A 460 13.03 33.49 10.68
C GLU A 460 11.93 32.96 11.58
N PHE A 461 10.66 32.96 11.10
CA PHE A 461 9.51 32.45 11.85
C PHE A 461 9.54 30.93 12.01
N VAL A 462 10.04 30.20 11.01
CA VAL A 462 10.14 28.72 11.04
C VAL A 462 11.39 28.26 11.80
N SER A 463 12.43 29.06 11.86
CA SER A 463 13.68 28.72 12.56
C SER A 463 13.52 28.95 14.07
N PHE A 464 13.70 27.90 14.88
CA PHE A 464 13.77 28.00 16.34
C PHE A 464 15.15 28.46 16.84
N GLU A 465 16.12 28.68 15.96
CA GLU A 465 17.44 29.18 16.29
C GLU A 465 17.44 30.71 16.21
N PRO A 466 18.05 31.41 17.18
CA PRO A 466 18.22 32.86 17.07
C PRO A 466 19.08 33.22 15.84
N ALA A 467 18.72 34.30 15.19
CA ALA A 467 19.38 34.83 14.02
C ALA A 467 20.89 35.01 14.21
#